data_dcb9007101df1caa4fa748ca6efc6d27
#
_entry.id   dcb9007101df1caa4fa748ca6efc6d27
#
_cell.length_a   1.000
_cell.length_b   1.000
_cell.length_c   1.000
_cell.angle_alpha   90.00
_cell.angle_beta   90.00
_cell.angle_gamma   90.00
#
_symmetry.space_group_name_H-M   'P 1'
#
loop_
_entity.id
_entity.type
_entity.pdbx_description
1 polymer ?
#
loop_
_entity_poly.entity_id
_entity_poly.type
_entity_poly.pdbx_seq_one_letter_code
_entity_poly.pdbx_strand_id
1 'polypeptide(L)'
;GFTALVQDLNFDLNQRLNDDDIFTDVSDYLCNISDSTPYLTMLNDILDDWVQDIVAQNPKFVGVSVFTFQCQHSTRLLLEKLRPLYSGKIIVGGAGISTNGINGSTDFGKTLLAEELIDFYVRGDGETAIIRILNNEDGPGINNTNFSQSRDLDQYANPDYSDVIDLPYAYEEDYKLLPINGSRGCVRACTFCDIHTFWDKFTFRSGESLAREMIDNWTLHGVQHFTFTDSLINGSMREF
;
A
#
# COMPACT_ATOMS: atom_id res chain seq x y z
N GLY A 1 14.41 16.28 5.96
CA GLY A 1 13.52 15.86 4.92
C GLY A 1 13.58 14.35 4.78
N PHE A 2 12.45 13.69 4.74
CA PHE A 2 12.40 12.27 4.38
C PHE A 2 12.42 12.21 2.85
N THR A 3 13.43 11.60 2.28
CA THR A 3 13.38 11.18 0.88
C THR A 3 12.80 9.77 0.90
N ALA A 4 11.60 9.59 0.39
CA ALA A 4 11.02 8.26 0.18
C ALA A 4 11.43 7.78 -1.21
N LEU A 5 12.03 6.60 -1.30
CA LEU A 5 12.12 5.87 -2.55
C LEU A 5 10.83 5.06 -2.68
N VAL A 6 10.03 5.37 -3.69
CA VAL A 6 8.83 4.60 -4.02
C VAL A 6 9.19 3.67 -5.18
N GLN A 7 9.03 2.37 -4.96
CA GLN A 7 9.24 1.35 -5.98
C GLN A 7 7.93 0.56 -6.14
N ASP A 8 7.53 0.36 -7.38
CA ASP A 8 6.31 -0.37 -7.75
C ASP A 8 6.69 -1.59 -8.59
N LEU A 9 6.40 -2.77 -8.05
CA LEU A 9 6.76 -4.04 -8.69
C LEU A 9 6.07 -4.22 -10.05
N ASN A 10 4.81 -3.84 -10.18
CA ASN A 10 4.08 -3.96 -11.43
C ASN A 10 4.68 -3.03 -12.50
N PHE A 11 5.05 -1.81 -12.11
CA PHE A 11 5.70 -0.88 -13.03
C PHE A 11 7.05 -1.41 -13.50
N ASP A 12 7.91 -1.88 -12.58
CA ASP A 12 9.23 -2.41 -12.92
C ASP A 12 9.14 -3.68 -13.77
N LEU A 13 8.18 -4.57 -13.51
CA LEU A 13 7.90 -5.73 -14.34
C LEU A 13 7.45 -5.33 -15.74
N ASN A 14 6.50 -4.40 -15.87
CA ASN A 14 5.99 -3.93 -17.15
C ASN A 14 7.06 -3.22 -17.98
N GLN A 15 8.01 -2.51 -17.35
CA GLN A 15 9.14 -1.91 -18.06
C GLN A 15 10.10 -2.95 -18.66
N ARG A 16 10.20 -4.12 -18.06
CA ARG A 16 11.07 -5.23 -18.53
C ARG A 16 10.39 -6.19 -19.51
N LEU A 17 9.04 -6.20 -19.53
CA LEU A 17 8.25 -6.95 -20.49
C LEU A 17 8.11 -6.14 -21.78
N ASN A 18 8.18 -6.80 -22.94
CA ASN A 18 7.85 -6.16 -24.20
C ASN A 18 6.34 -5.86 -24.26
N ASP A 19 5.93 -4.80 -24.95
CA ASP A 19 4.55 -4.28 -25.01
C ASP A 19 3.46 -5.29 -25.40
N ASP A 20 3.83 -6.44 -25.96
CA ASP A 20 2.89 -7.50 -26.39
C ASP A 20 2.50 -8.47 -25.23
N ASP A 21 3.18 -8.43 -24.10
CA ASP A 21 2.94 -9.32 -22.93
C ASP A 21 2.34 -8.54 -21.76
N ILE A 22 1.18 -7.94 -21.97
CA ILE A 22 0.48 -7.20 -20.90
C ILE A 22 -0.12 -8.21 -19.91
N PHE A 23 0.55 -8.39 -18.76
CA PHE A 23 -0.03 -9.08 -17.62
C PHE A 23 -0.89 -8.11 -16.82
N THR A 24 -2.18 -8.28 -16.90
CA THR A 24 -3.15 -7.47 -16.14
C THR A 24 -3.12 -7.76 -14.64
N ASP A 25 -2.52 -8.88 -14.22
CA ASP A 25 -2.29 -9.20 -12.81
C ASP A 25 -1.09 -10.15 -12.61
N VAL A 26 0.07 -9.55 -12.39
CA VAL A 26 1.33 -10.27 -12.12
C VAL A 26 1.22 -11.13 -10.86
N SER A 27 0.44 -10.70 -9.88
CA SER A 27 0.31 -11.41 -8.61
C SER A 27 -0.43 -12.74 -8.73
N ASP A 28 -1.49 -12.82 -9.55
CA ASP A 28 -2.20 -14.08 -9.83
C ASP A 28 -1.31 -15.07 -10.57
N TYR A 29 -0.46 -14.56 -11.44
CA TYR A 29 0.48 -15.37 -12.20
C TYR A 29 1.57 -15.96 -11.29
N LEU A 30 2.14 -15.16 -10.39
CA LEU A 30 3.21 -15.57 -9.47
C LEU A 30 2.79 -16.67 -8.48
N CYS A 31 1.52 -16.75 -8.11
CA CYS A 31 1.00 -17.83 -7.28
C CYS A 31 1.03 -19.21 -7.95
N ASN A 32 1.13 -19.28 -9.29
CA ASN A 32 1.00 -20.50 -10.06
C ASN A 32 2.25 -20.89 -10.88
N ILE A 33 3.34 -20.13 -10.75
CA ILE A 33 4.55 -20.31 -11.55
C ILE A 33 5.55 -21.23 -10.82
N SER A 34 6.14 -22.19 -11.53
CA SER A 34 7.25 -22.99 -11.05
C SER A 34 8.56 -22.20 -11.05
N ASP A 35 9.51 -22.57 -10.18
CA ASP A 35 10.82 -21.91 -10.02
C ASP A 35 11.66 -21.79 -11.30
N SER A 36 11.27 -22.47 -12.38
CA SER A 36 11.98 -22.51 -13.65
C SER A 36 11.46 -21.53 -14.70
N THR A 37 10.51 -20.64 -14.37
CA THR A 37 9.92 -19.75 -15.35
C THR A 37 10.70 -18.44 -15.54
N PRO A 38 10.73 -17.86 -16.76
CA PRO A 38 11.38 -16.58 -17.00
C PRO A 38 10.88 -15.44 -16.09
N TYR A 39 9.60 -15.46 -15.74
CA TYR A 39 8.99 -14.44 -14.88
C TYR A 39 9.50 -14.47 -13.44
N LEU A 40 9.70 -15.67 -12.88
CA LEU A 40 10.26 -15.79 -11.54
C LEU A 40 11.71 -15.30 -11.50
N THR A 41 12.47 -15.56 -12.57
CA THR A 41 13.82 -15.01 -12.73
C THR A 41 13.78 -13.48 -12.77
N MET A 42 12.91 -12.90 -13.61
CA MET A 42 12.75 -11.45 -13.72
C MET A 42 12.30 -10.81 -12.40
N LEU A 43 11.35 -11.43 -11.68
CA LEU A 43 10.94 -10.99 -10.35
C LEU A 43 12.14 -10.99 -9.39
N ASN A 44 12.89 -12.07 -9.35
CA ASN A 44 14.06 -12.17 -8.48
C ASN A 44 15.11 -11.10 -8.81
N ASP A 45 15.36 -10.82 -10.09
CA ASP A 45 16.29 -9.77 -10.52
C ASP A 45 15.83 -8.39 -10.04
N ILE A 46 14.54 -8.07 -10.17
CA ILE A 46 13.97 -6.81 -9.67
C ILE A 46 14.10 -6.70 -8.15
N LEU A 47 13.77 -7.77 -7.44
CA LEU A 47 13.88 -7.77 -5.98
C LEU A 47 15.33 -7.65 -5.51
N ASP A 48 16.28 -8.24 -6.24
CA ASP A 48 17.70 -8.10 -5.97
C ASP A 48 18.19 -6.67 -6.19
N ASP A 49 17.74 -6.01 -7.27
CA ASP A 49 18.04 -4.59 -7.53
C ASP A 49 17.47 -3.70 -6.38
N TRP A 50 16.22 -3.93 -5.96
CA TRP A 50 15.63 -3.19 -4.84
C TRP A 50 16.38 -3.39 -3.53
N VAL A 51 16.79 -4.63 -3.24
CA VAL A 51 17.60 -4.94 -2.05
C VAL A 51 18.94 -4.20 -2.09
N GLN A 52 19.61 -4.18 -3.25
CA GLN A 52 20.87 -3.45 -3.41
C GLN A 52 20.68 -1.95 -3.18
N ASP A 53 19.63 -1.36 -3.74
CA ASP A 53 19.31 0.06 -3.57
C ASP A 53 19.00 0.41 -2.11
N ILE A 54 18.21 -0.40 -1.43
CA ILE A 54 17.88 -0.20 -0.01
C ILE A 54 19.16 -0.30 0.85
N VAL A 55 19.98 -1.31 0.61
CA VAL A 55 21.21 -1.51 1.37
C VAL A 55 22.20 -0.38 1.11
N ALA A 56 22.32 0.08 -0.14
CA ALA A 56 23.23 1.19 -0.50
C ALA A 56 22.80 2.52 0.14
N GLN A 57 21.50 2.80 0.21
CA GLN A 57 20.95 3.98 0.85
C GLN A 57 20.96 3.89 2.39
N ASN A 58 20.95 2.68 2.92
CA ASN A 58 20.95 2.37 4.35
C ASN A 58 19.96 3.24 5.15
N PRO A 59 18.67 3.28 4.79
CA PRO A 59 17.68 4.08 5.49
C PRO A 59 17.49 3.56 6.92
N LYS A 60 17.03 4.41 7.82
CA LYS A 60 16.71 3.99 9.20
C LYS A 60 15.49 3.07 9.27
N PHE A 61 14.54 3.27 8.36
CA PHE A 61 13.29 2.51 8.26
C PHE A 61 13.00 2.14 6.80
N VAL A 62 12.51 0.94 6.59
CA VAL A 62 11.93 0.47 5.32
C VAL A 62 10.46 0.18 5.55
N GLY A 63 9.58 0.79 4.76
CA GLY A 63 8.15 0.52 4.76
C GLY A 63 7.76 -0.33 3.56
N VAL A 64 7.00 -1.40 3.77
CA VAL A 64 6.46 -2.25 2.70
C VAL A 64 4.94 -2.27 2.78
N SER A 65 4.28 -1.88 1.70
CA SER A 65 2.82 -1.94 1.58
C SER A 65 2.41 -3.25 0.91
N VAL A 66 1.66 -4.08 1.62
CA VAL A 66 1.03 -5.30 1.11
C VAL A 66 -0.41 -4.98 0.79
N PHE A 67 -0.70 -4.63 -0.47
CA PHE A 67 -2.01 -4.14 -0.87
C PHE A 67 -3.09 -5.23 -0.78
N THR A 68 -2.79 -6.44 -1.28
CA THR A 68 -3.69 -7.60 -1.25
C THR A 68 -2.95 -8.84 -0.76
N PHE A 69 -3.69 -9.94 -0.51
CA PHE A 69 -3.07 -11.23 -0.15
C PHE A 69 -2.15 -11.78 -1.26
N GLN A 70 -2.41 -11.45 -2.52
CA GLN A 70 -1.59 -11.85 -3.65
C GLN A 70 -0.16 -11.29 -3.56
N CYS A 71 0.01 -10.10 -2.99
CA CYS A 71 1.31 -9.48 -2.77
C CYS A 71 2.13 -10.15 -1.65
N GLN A 72 1.54 -11.05 -0.86
CA GLN A 72 2.23 -11.69 0.27
C GLN A 72 3.45 -12.50 -0.18
N HIS A 73 3.37 -13.21 -1.30
CA HIS A 73 4.47 -14.03 -1.79
C HIS A 73 5.68 -13.18 -2.20
N SER A 74 5.50 -12.18 -3.06
CA SER A 74 6.57 -11.28 -3.48
C SER A 74 7.14 -10.47 -2.31
N THR A 75 6.29 -10.06 -1.37
CA THR A 75 6.72 -9.41 -0.12
C THR A 75 7.63 -10.32 0.70
N ARG A 76 7.24 -11.58 0.88
CA ARG A 76 8.09 -12.55 1.62
C ARG A 76 9.44 -12.71 0.95
N LEU A 77 9.48 -12.92 -0.37
CA LEU A 77 10.74 -13.04 -1.13
C LEU A 77 11.65 -11.82 -0.94
N LEU A 78 11.06 -10.61 -1.04
CA LEU A 78 11.80 -9.37 -0.77
C LEU A 78 12.40 -9.36 0.63
N LEU A 79 11.61 -9.68 1.65
CA LEU A 79 12.05 -9.64 3.05
C LEU A 79 13.10 -10.70 3.36
N GLU A 80 12.98 -11.90 2.83
CA GLU A 80 13.97 -12.98 2.95
C GLU A 80 15.33 -12.60 2.34
N LYS A 81 15.31 -11.86 1.22
CA LYS A 81 16.51 -11.31 0.60
C LYS A 81 17.08 -10.10 1.37
N LEU A 82 16.21 -9.22 1.82
CA LEU A 82 16.61 -7.96 2.46
C LEU A 82 17.12 -8.16 3.89
N ARG A 83 16.40 -8.92 4.72
CA ARG A 83 16.70 -9.01 6.17
C ARG A 83 18.13 -9.39 6.51
N PRO A 84 18.78 -10.35 5.82
CA PRO A 84 20.18 -10.70 6.10
C PRO A 84 21.19 -9.58 5.83
N LEU A 85 20.86 -8.65 4.97
CA LEU A 85 21.75 -7.58 4.49
C LEU A 85 21.43 -6.21 5.11
N TYR A 86 20.29 -6.07 5.80
CA TYR A 86 19.80 -4.80 6.31
C TYR A 86 19.47 -4.88 7.79
N SER A 87 20.13 -4.05 8.60
CA SER A 87 19.99 -4.01 10.05
C SER A 87 19.01 -2.95 10.57
N GLY A 88 18.48 -2.09 9.69
CA GLY A 88 17.48 -1.09 10.05
C GLY A 88 16.11 -1.71 10.35
N LYS A 89 15.13 -0.87 10.63
CA LYS A 89 13.79 -1.30 10.99
C LYS A 89 12.91 -1.51 9.75
N ILE A 90 12.20 -2.63 9.70
CA ILE A 90 11.25 -2.96 8.63
C ILE A 90 9.84 -2.90 9.18
N ILE A 91 8.99 -2.12 8.52
CA ILE A 91 7.58 -1.94 8.84
C ILE A 91 6.76 -2.48 7.67
N VAL A 92 5.80 -3.37 7.92
CA VAL A 92 4.90 -3.90 6.90
C VAL A 92 3.47 -3.51 7.22
N GLY A 93 2.72 -3.06 6.23
CA GLY A 93 1.33 -2.63 6.40
C GLY A 93 0.50 -2.90 5.15
N GLY A 94 -0.72 -2.37 5.14
CA GLY A 94 -1.68 -2.55 4.05
C GLY A 94 -2.70 -3.66 4.31
N ALA A 95 -3.75 -3.70 3.49
CA ALA A 95 -4.86 -4.62 3.69
C ALA A 95 -4.43 -6.10 3.62
N GLY A 96 -3.45 -6.41 2.76
CA GLY A 96 -2.96 -7.77 2.55
C GLY A 96 -2.27 -8.43 3.74
N ILE A 97 -1.88 -7.69 4.79
CA ILE A 97 -1.24 -8.29 5.97
C ILE A 97 -2.22 -9.10 6.84
N SER A 98 -3.51 -8.82 6.74
CA SER A 98 -4.54 -9.41 7.58
C SER A 98 -5.62 -10.15 6.81
N THR A 99 -5.50 -10.28 5.48
CA THR A 99 -6.43 -11.03 4.67
C THR A 99 -6.24 -12.53 4.83
N ASN A 100 -7.35 -13.25 4.82
CA ASN A 100 -7.36 -14.70 4.77
C ASN A 100 -6.86 -15.14 3.40
N GLY A 101 -5.67 -15.71 3.32
CA GLY A 101 -5.22 -16.38 2.11
C GLY A 101 -6.17 -17.52 1.72
N ILE A 102 -6.08 -18.00 0.48
CA ILE A 102 -6.90 -19.07 -0.10
C ILE A 102 -6.96 -20.33 0.80
N ASN A 103 -6.01 -20.52 1.70
CA ASN A 103 -5.85 -21.68 2.58
C ASN A 103 -6.17 -21.41 4.07
N GLY A 104 -6.94 -20.36 4.40
CA GLY A 104 -7.31 -20.03 5.77
C GLY A 104 -6.48 -18.91 6.39
N SER A 105 -6.98 -18.35 7.49
CA SER A 105 -6.46 -17.15 8.12
C SER A 105 -5.07 -17.34 8.72
N THR A 106 -4.04 -17.03 7.95
CA THR A 106 -2.76 -16.71 8.53
C THR A 106 -2.65 -15.20 8.65
N ASP A 107 -2.47 -14.70 9.85
CA ASP A 107 -2.07 -13.30 10.07
C ASP A 107 -0.64 -13.15 9.54
N PHE A 108 -0.54 -12.70 8.27
CA PHE A 108 0.73 -12.64 7.56
C PHE A 108 1.73 -11.74 8.29
N GLY A 109 1.29 -10.58 8.78
CA GLY A 109 2.14 -9.69 9.56
C GLY A 109 2.69 -10.35 10.83
N LYS A 110 1.85 -11.08 11.55
CA LYS A 110 2.27 -11.84 12.74
C LYS A 110 3.25 -12.96 12.40
N THR A 111 3.05 -13.63 11.27
CA THR A 111 3.96 -14.69 10.81
C THR A 111 5.34 -14.11 10.50
N LEU A 112 5.40 -13.01 9.71
CA LEU A 112 6.66 -12.36 9.38
C LEU A 112 7.41 -11.84 10.62
N LEU A 113 6.68 -11.33 11.62
CA LEU A 113 7.26 -10.88 12.89
C LEU A 113 7.83 -12.06 13.69
N ALA A 114 7.12 -13.20 13.75
CA ALA A 114 7.58 -14.39 14.46
C ALA A 114 8.80 -15.04 13.80
N GLU A 115 8.96 -14.86 12.49
CA GLU A 115 10.13 -15.31 11.72
C GLU A 115 11.28 -14.28 11.73
N GLU A 116 11.13 -13.18 12.46
CA GLU A 116 12.14 -12.09 12.58
C GLU A 116 12.48 -11.42 11.25
N LEU A 117 11.61 -11.55 10.24
CA LEU A 117 11.78 -10.90 8.94
C LEU A 117 11.45 -9.40 8.98
N ILE A 118 10.64 -8.97 9.96
CA ILE A 118 10.22 -7.59 10.16
C ILE A 118 10.32 -7.19 11.62
N ASP A 119 10.32 -5.88 11.88
CA ASP A 119 10.25 -5.34 13.25
C ASP A 119 8.82 -4.95 13.63
N PHE A 120 8.05 -4.47 12.66
CA PHE A 120 6.68 -4.03 12.89
C PHE A 120 5.74 -4.44 11.76
N TYR A 121 4.51 -4.78 12.13
CA TYR A 121 3.39 -4.77 11.19
C TYR A 121 2.29 -3.83 11.68
N VAL A 122 1.56 -3.23 10.74
CA VAL A 122 0.49 -2.27 11.03
C VAL A 122 -0.82 -2.76 10.42
N ARG A 123 -1.86 -2.90 11.26
CA ARG A 123 -3.24 -3.21 10.85
C ARG A 123 -4.09 -1.94 10.84
N GLY A 124 -4.76 -1.67 9.74
CA GLY A 124 -5.59 -0.48 9.56
C GLY A 124 -4.81 0.72 9.04
N ASP A 125 -5.16 1.92 9.46
CA ASP A 125 -4.58 3.17 9.01
C ASP A 125 -3.10 3.28 9.39
N GLY A 126 -2.24 3.52 8.41
CA GLY A 126 -0.80 3.64 8.60
C GLY A 126 -0.37 4.97 9.21
N GLU A 127 -1.09 6.04 8.96
CA GLU A 127 -0.67 7.42 9.23
C GLU A 127 -0.29 7.63 10.71
N THR A 128 -1.19 7.30 11.62
CA THR A 128 -0.93 7.44 13.06
C THR A 128 0.05 6.38 13.57
N ALA A 129 -0.06 5.14 13.06
CA ALA A 129 0.78 4.03 13.50
C ALA A 129 2.25 4.27 13.15
N ILE A 130 2.55 4.75 11.93
CA ILE A 130 3.92 5.06 11.51
C ILE A 130 4.53 6.14 12.40
N ILE A 131 3.80 7.22 12.69
CA ILE A 131 4.29 8.30 13.57
C ILE A 131 4.64 7.73 14.96
N ARG A 132 3.81 6.86 15.52
CA ARG A 132 4.09 6.19 16.80
C ARG A 132 5.35 5.35 16.73
N ILE A 133 5.50 4.50 15.70
CA ILE A 133 6.70 3.68 15.51
C ILE A 133 7.95 4.55 15.41
N LEU A 134 7.90 5.64 14.66
CA LEU A 134 9.02 6.56 14.52
C LEU A 134 9.41 7.23 15.86
N ASN A 135 8.44 7.42 16.75
CA ASN A 135 8.64 7.95 18.11
C ASN A 135 8.97 6.87 19.14
N ASN A 136 9.07 5.59 18.76
CA ASN A 136 9.22 4.43 19.64
C ASN A 136 8.05 4.28 20.63
N GLU A 137 6.83 4.54 20.17
CA GLU A 137 5.59 4.42 20.92
C GLU A 137 4.79 3.20 20.41
N ASP A 138 4.17 2.48 21.34
CA ASP A 138 3.21 1.43 21.00
C ASP A 138 1.82 2.02 20.72
N GLY A 139 0.95 1.22 20.10
CA GLY A 139 -0.40 1.65 19.85
C GLY A 139 -1.31 0.60 19.21
N PRO A 140 -2.59 0.93 19.02
CA PRO A 140 -3.51 0.08 18.30
C PRO A 140 -3.01 -0.22 16.90
N GLY A 141 -3.10 -1.46 16.46
CA GLY A 141 -2.68 -1.92 15.15
C GLY A 141 -1.19 -2.20 14.99
N ILE A 142 -0.33 -1.79 15.94
CA ILE A 142 1.10 -2.05 15.88
C ILE A 142 1.41 -3.38 16.56
N ASN A 143 1.81 -4.38 15.81
CA ASN A 143 2.15 -5.72 16.31
C ASN A 143 1.03 -6.40 17.15
N ASN A 144 -0.23 -6.01 16.92
CA ASN A 144 -1.38 -6.56 17.65
C ASN A 144 -2.63 -6.68 16.76
N THR A 145 -3.69 -7.29 17.29
CA THR A 145 -4.92 -7.56 16.53
C THR A 145 -5.90 -6.40 16.48
N ASN A 146 -5.64 -5.31 17.18
CA ASN A 146 -6.47 -4.11 17.10
C ASN A 146 -6.29 -3.40 15.76
N PHE A 147 -7.20 -2.49 15.42
CA PHE A 147 -7.05 -1.64 14.25
C PHE A 147 -6.53 -0.26 14.66
N SER A 148 -5.52 0.21 13.92
CA SER A 148 -5.20 1.63 13.86
C SER A 148 -6.21 2.27 12.93
N GLN A 149 -7.22 2.95 13.44
CA GLN A 149 -8.21 3.64 12.62
C GLN A 149 -8.61 4.97 13.26
N SER A 150 -8.47 6.05 12.50
CA SER A 150 -9.00 7.35 12.91
C SER A 150 -10.50 7.44 12.68
N ARG A 151 -11.18 8.19 13.55
CA ARG A 151 -12.58 8.58 13.35
C ARG A 151 -12.73 9.90 12.61
N ASP A 152 -11.68 10.67 12.55
CA ASP A 152 -11.61 11.97 11.88
C ASP A 152 -10.52 11.90 10.81
N LEU A 153 -10.93 11.78 9.56
CA LEU A 153 -10.01 11.72 8.43
C LEU A 153 -9.52 13.11 8.00
N ASP A 154 -10.18 14.18 8.42
CA ASP A 154 -9.79 15.56 8.09
C ASP A 154 -8.50 16.01 8.81
N GLN A 155 -8.10 15.25 9.86
CA GLN A 155 -6.82 15.51 10.54
C GLN A 155 -5.59 15.09 9.73
N TYR A 156 -5.77 14.27 8.71
CA TYR A 156 -4.66 13.81 7.89
C TYR A 156 -4.29 14.86 6.84
N ALA A 157 -3.00 14.99 6.57
CA ALA A 157 -2.52 15.80 5.47
C ALA A 157 -3.00 15.21 4.13
N ASN A 158 -3.25 16.08 3.16
CA ASN A 158 -3.51 15.65 1.80
C ASN A 158 -2.28 14.93 1.23
N PRO A 159 -2.46 13.92 0.37
CA PRO A 159 -1.35 13.30 -0.33
C PRO A 159 -0.57 14.32 -1.15
N ASP A 160 0.75 14.21 -1.12
CA ASP A 160 1.65 14.97 -2.00
C ASP A 160 2.00 14.12 -3.21
N TYR A 161 1.56 14.54 -4.39
CA TYR A 161 1.78 13.83 -5.65
C TYR A 161 2.96 14.36 -6.45
N SER A 162 3.75 15.29 -5.91
CA SER A 162 4.85 15.96 -6.62
C SER A 162 5.88 14.99 -7.22
N ASP A 163 6.14 13.87 -6.54
CA ASP A 163 7.12 12.88 -6.97
C ASP A 163 6.60 11.93 -8.05
N VAL A 164 5.27 11.81 -8.22
CA VAL A 164 4.66 10.80 -9.07
C VAL A 164 3.79 11.37 -10.19
N ILE A 165 3.43 12.64 -10.12
CA ILE A 165 2.45 13.26 -11.03
C ILE A 165 2.91 13.29 -12.50
N ASP A 166 4.20 13.26 -12.75
CA ASP A 166 4.76 13.27 -14.10
C ASP A 166 5.23 11.87 -14.57
N LEU A 167 4.96 10.83 -13.76
CA LEU A 167 5.24 9.46 -14.17
C LEU A 167 4.15 8.94 -15.13
N PRO A 168 4.48 8.01 -16.07
CA PRO A 168 3.55 7.57 -17.11
C PRO A 168 2.21 7.04 -16.60
N TYR A 169 2.18 6.42 -15.42
CA TYR A 169 0.95 5.87 -14.85
C TYR A 169 0.04 6.90 -14.19
N ALA A 170 0.49 8.16 -14.05
CA ALA A 170 -0.37 9.26 -13.60
C ALA A 170 -1.25 9.83 -14.72
N TYR A 171 -1.16 9.27 -15.92
CA TYR A 171 -1.91 9.72 -17.09
C TYR A 171 -2.86 8.64 -17.57
N GLU A 172 -4.09 9.04 -17.85
CA GLU A 172 -4.98 8.30 -18.73
C GLU A 172 -5.13 9.08 -20.03
N GLU A 173 -4.69 8.46 -21.13
CA GLU A 173 -4.70 9.07 -22.47
C GLU A 173 -4.00 10.45 -22.48
N ASP A 174 -4.80 11.52 -22.59
CA ASP A 174 -4.30 12.89 -22.75
C ASP A 174 -4.47 13.74 -21.47
N TYR A 175 -4.87 13.17 -20.33
CA TYR A 175 -5.11 13.95 -19.12
C TYR A 175 -4.56 13.29 -17.84
N LYS A 176 -4.20 14.12 -16.86
CA LYS A 176 -3.78 13.67 -15.53
C LYS A 176 -5.01 13.29 -14.71
N LEU A 177 -5.01 12.08 -14.14
CA LEU A 177 -6.04 11.56 -13.28
C LEU A 177 -5.45 11.26 -11.89
N LEU A 178 -6.00 11.85 -10.84
CA LEU A 178 -5.58 11.55 -9.47
C LEU A 178 -6.69 10.82 -8.70
N PRO A 179 -6.31 9.83 -7.86
CA PRO A 179 -7.22 9.21 -6.92
C PRO A 179 -7.56 10.17 -5.78
N ILE A 180 -8.82 10.18 -5.36
CA ILE A 180 -9.28 10.83 -4.13
C ILE A 180 -9.96 9.80 -3.25
N ASN A 181 -9.63 9.82 -1.96
CA ASN A 181 -10.27 8.99 -0.97
C ASN A 181 -11.11 9.85 -0.02
N GLY A 182 -12.42 9.76 -0.15
CA GLY A 182 -13.38 10.49 0.67
C GLY A 182 -13.80 9.73 1.93
N SER A 183 -13.71 8.40 1.90
CA SER A 183 -14.14 7.56 3.02
C SER A 183 -13.34 6.27 3.14
N ARG A 184 -13.38 5.66 4.31
CA ARG A 184 -12.77 4.35 4.60
C ARG A 184 -13.81 3.43 5.21
N GLY A 185 -13.83 2.18 4.73
CA GLY A 185 -14.80 1.19 5.14
C GLY A 185 -16.12 1.28 4.39
N CYS A 186 -17.12 0.59 4.90
CA CYS A 186 -18.47 0.57 4.32
C CYS A 186 -19.50 0.35 5.42
N VAL A 187 -20.67 1.01 5.29
CA VAL A 187 -21.80 0.81 6.21
C VAL A 187 -22.55 -0.50 5.95
N ARG A 188 -22.21 -1.22 4.86
CA ARG A 188 -22.83 -2.47 4.46
C ARG A 188 -22.00 -3.66 4.91
N ALA A 189 -22.66 -4.78 5.22
CA ALA A 189 -22.05 -6.06 5.53
C ALA A 189 -22.46 -7.11 4.49
N CYS A 190 -22.09 -6.88 3.23
CA CYS A 190 -22.40 -7.80 2.14
C CYS A 190 -21.63 -9.11 2.32
N THR A 191 -22.28 -10.26 2.13
CA THR A 191 -21.71 -11.59 2.41
C THR A 191 -20.55 -11.98 1.49
N PHE A 192 -20.40 -11.33 0.35
CA PHE A 192 -19.34 -11.54 -0.62
C PHE A 192 -18.19 -10.51 -0.53
N CYS A 193 -18.33 -9.50 0.32
CA CYS A 193 -17.41 -8.37 0.38
C CYS A 193 -16.61 -8.43 1.70
N ASP A 194 -15.31 -8.26 1.61
CA ASP A 194 -14.37 -8.32 2.73
C ASP A 194 -14.01 -6.94 3.31
N ILE A 195 -14.51 -5.85 2.74
CA ILE A 195 -14.21 -4.47 3.19
C ILE A 195 -14.45 -4.29 4.69
N HIS A 196 -15.50 -4.90 5.25
CA HIS A 196 -15.81 -4.84 6.68
C HIS A 196 -14.82 -5.63 7.55
N THR A 197 -13.92 -6.42 6.95
CA THR A 197 -12.84 -7.12 7.67
C THR A 197 -11.57 -6.28 7.78
N PHE A 198 -11.42 -5.26 6.92
CA PHE A 198 -10.26 -4.36 6.91
C PHE A 198 -10.47 -3.11 7.75
N TRP A 199 -11.72 -2.68 7.91
CA TRP A 199 -12.09 -1.45 8.59
C TRP A 199 -13.07 -1.76 9.73
N ASP A 200 -12.73 -1.33 10.95
CA ASP A 200 -13.62 -1.50 12.11
C ASP A 200 -14.90 -0.66 11.96
N LYS A 201 -14.80 0.50 11.33
CA LYS A 201 -15.90 1.45 11.16
C LYS A 201 -15.83 2.15 9.81
N PHE A 202 -17.00 2.57 9.34
CA PHE A 202 -17.08 3.55 8.26
C PHE A 202 -16.71 4.95 8.80
N THR A 203 -15.75 5.57 8.15
CA THR A 203 -15.29 6.94 8.44
C THR A 203 -15.20 7.73 7.15
N PHE A 204 -15.34 9.05 7.22
CA PHE A 204 -15.37 9.91 6.03
C PHE A 204 -14.73 11.25 6.31
N ARG A 205 -14.32 11.92 5.24
CA ARG A 205 -13.81 13.29 5.23
C ARG A 205 -14.97 14.26 5.01
N SER A 206 -14.81 15.50 5.47
CA SER A 206 -15.73 16.57 5.14
C SER A 206 -15.64 16.96 3.65
N GLY A 207 -16.75 17.43 3.08
CA GLY A 207 -16.74 17.96 1.73
C GLY A 207 -15.78 19.14 1.56
N GLU A 208 -15.56 19.94 2.61
CA GLU A 208 -14.57 21.03 2.61
C GLU A 208 -13.13 20.48 2.47
N SER A 209 -12.80 19.41 3.18
CA SER A 209 -11.48 18.76 3.10
C SER A 209 -11.24 18.20 1.69
N LEU A 210 -12.22 17.52 1.11
CA LEU A 210 -12.16 16.99 -0.25
C LEU A 210 -12.00 18.09 -1.29
N ALA A 211 -12.82 19.15 -1.21
CA ALA A 211 -12.74 20.28 -2.13
C ALA A 211 -11.37 20.98 -2.07
N ARG A 212 -10.80 21.10 -0.87
CA ARG A 212 -9.48 21.70 -0.68
C ARG A 212 -8.40 20.85 -1.37
N GLU A 213 -8.41 19.54 -1.20
CA GLU A 213 -7.46 18.65 -1.87
C GLU A 213 -7.56 18.74 -3.40
N MET A 214 -8.79 18.77 -3.95
CA MET A 214 -8.99 18.93 -5.38
C MET A 214 -8.46 20.28 -5.89
N ILE A 215 -8.71 21.38 -5.18
CA ILE A 215 -8.25 22.72 -5.52
C ILE A 215 -6.73 22.81 -5.44
N ASP A 216 -6.13 22.23 -4.41
CA ASP A 216 -4.67 22.22 -4.23
C ASP A 216 -4.00 21.47 -5.38
N ASN A 217 -4.47 20.28 -5.73
CA ASN A 217 -3.93 19.49 -6.86
C ASN A 217 -4.17 20.16 -8.22
N TRP A 218 -5.30 20.81 -8.40
CA TRP A 218 -5.54 21.62 -9.60
C TRP A 218 -4.55 22.79 -9.70
N THR A 219 -4.33 23.46 -8.59
CA THR A 219 -3.45 24.65 -8.54
C THR A 219 -1.98 24.28 -8.71
N LEU A 220 -1.54 23.21 -8.04
CA LEU A 220 -0.12 22.80 -8.02
C LEU A 220 0.28 22.01 -9.30
N HIS A 221 -0.59 21.14 -9.77
CA HIS A 221 -0.27 20.16 -10.80
C HIS A 221 -1.12 20.29 -12.07
N GLY A 222 -2.10 21.19 -12.10
CA GLY A 222 -3.01 21.38 -13.22
C GLY A 222 -4.00 20.23 -13.42
N VAL A 223 -4.22 19.40 -12.40
CA VAL A 223 -5.11 18.23 -12.47
C VAL A 223 -6.56 18.69 -12.46
N GLN A 224 -7.36 18.18 -13.41
CA GLN A 224 -8.79 18.50 -13.55
C GLN A 224 -9.68 17.26 -13.42
N HIS A 225 -9.10 16.07 -13.39
CA HIS A 225 -9.81 14.81 -13.33
C HIS A 225 -9.44 14.05 -12.07
N PHE A 226 -10.47 13.59 -11.35
CA PHE A 226 -10.30 12.85 -10.09
C PHE A 226 -11.17 11.60 -10.11
N THR A 227 -10.64 10.50 -9.57
CA THR A 227 -11.39 9.26 -9.37
C THR A 227 -11.53 8.97 -7.89
N PHE A 228 -12.75 8.69 -7.44
CA PHE A 228 -12.99 8.29 -6.05
C PHE A 228 -12.64 6.82 -5.86
N THR A 229 -11.79 6.54 -4.86
CA THR A 229 -11.35 5.18 -4.52
C THR A 229 -12.13 4.59 -3.35
N ASP A 230 -13.26 5.18 -3.02
CA ASP A 230 -14.11 4.81 -1.90
C ASP A 230 -14.82 3.49 -2.13
N SER A 231 -14.89 2.64 -1.11
CA SER A 231 -15.72 1.44 -1.13
C SER A 231 -17.22 1.77 -1.13
N LEU A 232 -17.58 2.96 -0.67
CA LEU A 232 -18.95 3.48 -0.66
C LEU A 232 -18.93 5.03 -0.63
N ILE A 233 -19.04 5.67 -1.78
CA ILE A 233 -18.97 7.12 -1.91
C ILE A 233 -20.14 7.87 -1.23
N ASN A 234 -21.32 7.27 -1.15
CA ASN A 234 -22.52 7.85 -0.56
C ASN A 234 -22.89 7.24 0.80
N GLY A 235 -21.91 6.78 1.56
CA GLY A 235 -22.11 6.22 2.90
C GLY A 235 -22.59 7.24 3.94
N SER A 236 -22.29 8.51 3.70
CA SER A 236 -22.78 9.63 4.50
C SER A 236 -23.36 10.72 3.60
N MET A 237 -24.57 11.17 3.91
CA MET A 237 -25.19 12.32 3.22
C MET A 237 -24.58 13.67 3.66
N ARG A 238 -23.64 13.68 4.57
CA ARG A 238 -22.93 14.90 5.00
C ARG A 238 -21.66 15.18 4.18
N GLU A 239 -21.28 14.25 3.32
CA GLU A 239 -20.13 14.37 2.41
C GLU A 239 -20.47 15.10 1.12
N PHE A 240 -21.76 15.24 0.81
CA PHE A 240 -22.28 15.85 -0.43
C PHE A 240 -22.92 17.22 -0.17
#